data_0f7a77ae1851d872e4f747600c89953a
#
_entry.id   0f7a77ae1851d872e4f747600c89953a
#
_cell.length_a   1.000
_cell.length_b   1.000
_cell.length_c   1.000
_cell.angle_alpha   90.00
_cell.angle_beta   90.00
_cell.angle_gamma   90.00
#
_symmetry.space_group_name_H-M   'P 1'
#
loop_
_entity.id
_entity.type
_entity.pdbx_description
1 polymer ?
#
loop_
_entity_poly.entity_id
_entity_poly.type
_entity_poly.pdbx_seq_one_letter_code
_entity_poly.pdbx_strand_id
1 'polypeptide(L)'
;MSKASFNWADPLLLDTQLTEEERMIRDAAAEYAQGRLMPRIHDAFRNETTDPAIFREMGELGLLGITIPEQYGGANLNYVSYGLIAREIERVDSGYRSMMSVQSSLVMVPINEFGSEAQKQKYLPKLATGEWIGCFGLTEPNYGSDAGGMITRAKKVPGGFSLTGSKMWISNSPIADVFVVWAKNDEGIIRGYILEKGMKGLSAPKII
;
A
#
# COMPACT_ATOMS: atom_id res chain seq x y z
N MET A 1 46.79 5.80 -14.04
CA MET A 1 45.33 5.96 -13.87
C MET A 1 44.70 4.62 -14.21
N SER A 2 44.11 3.92 -13.22
CA SER A 2 43.37 2.68 -13.48
C SER A 2 42.14 3.01 -14.35
N LYS A 3 41.92 2.28 -15.44
CA LYS A 3 40.72 2.41 -16.23
C LYS A 3 39.53 2.06 -15.32
N ALA A 4 38.53 2.94 -15.20
CA ALA A 4 37.31 2.65 -14.51
C ALA A 4 36.68 1.37 -15.12
N SER A 5 36.44 0.36 -14.31
CA SER A 5 35.75 -0.85 -14.77
C SER A 5 34.25 -0.59 -14.72
N PHE A 6 33.53 -0.95 -15.81
CA PHE A 6 32.07 -0.83 -15.84
C PHE A 6 31.43 -1.89 -14.93
N ASN A 7 30.56 -1.45 -14.04
CA ASN A 7 29.81 -2.32 -13.14
C ASN A 7 28.43 -2.63 -13.72
N TRP A 8 28.23 -3.83 -14.25
CA TRP A 8 26.97 -4.28 -14.82
C TRP A 8 25.84 -4.39 -13.80
N ALA A 9 26.15 -4.67 -12.55
CA ALA A 9 25.16 -4.79 -11.49
C ALA A 9 24.64 -3.43 -11.01
N ASP A 10 25.49 -2.38 -11.12
CA ASP A 10 25.15 -1.00 -10.78
C ASP A 10 25.82 -0.03 -11.78
N PRO A 11 25.28 0.04 -13.02
CA PRO A 11 25.91 0.81 -14.10
C PRO A 11 25.90 2.33 -13.86
N LEU A 12 25.02 2.82 -13.00
CA LEU A 12 24.91 4.24 -12.63
C LEU A 12 25.56 4.55 -11.28
N LEU A 13 26.21 3.56 -10.66
CA LEU A 13 26.85 3.67 -9.34
C LEU A 13 25.89 4.23 -8.25
N LEU A 14 24.63 3.81 -8.30
CA LEU A 14 23.61 4.26 -7.35
C LEU A 14 23.94 3.82 -5.91
N ASP A 15 24.54 2.67 -5.75
CA ASP A 15 24.93 2.15 -4.43
C ASP A 15 25.92 3.08 -3.71
N THR A 16 26.76 3.78 -4.44
CA THR A 16 27.71 4.75 -3.88
C THR A 16 27.04 6.03 -3.37
N GLN A 17 25.80 6.30 -3.79
CA GLN A 17 25.01 7.47 -3.40
C GLN A 17 24.16 7.21 -2.16
N LEU A 18 23.98 5.94 -1.78
CA LEU A 18 23.17 5.57 -0.63
C LEU A 18 23.94 5.81 0.69
N THR A 19 23.22 6.22 1.71
CA THR A 19 23.71 6.25 3.09
C THR A 19 23.91 4.82 3.61
N GLU A 20 24.59 4.66 4.74
CA GLU A 20 24.74 3.37 5.40
C GLU A 20 23.38 2.81 5.85
N GLU A 21 22.52 3.66 6.40
CA GLU A 21 21.17 3.29 6.81
C GLU A 21 20.32 2.80 5.63
N GLU A 22 20.34 3.51 4.50
CA GLU A 22 19.61 3.12 3.29
C GLU A 22 20.09 1.78 2.74
N ARG A 23 21.40 1.51 2.79
CA ARG A 23 21.94 0.20 2.42
C ARG A 23 21.48 -0.92 3.36
N MET A 24 21.50 -0.68 4.67
CA MET A 24 21.00 -1.65 5.65
C MET A 24 19.52 -1.98 5.42
N ILE A 25 18.69 -0.97 5.16
CA ILE A 25 17.26 -1.15 4.86
C ILE A 25 17.06 -1.97 3.59
N ARG A 26 17.80 -1.65 2.53
CA ARG A 26 17.78 -2.41 1.27
C ARG A 26 18.14 -3.87 1.51
N ASP A 27 19.23 -4.12 2.24
CA ASP A 27 19.77 -5.46 2.46
C ASP A 27 18.79 -6.31 3.31
N ALA A 28 18.19 -5.73 4.34
CA ALA A 28 17.14 -6.38 5.12
C ALA A 28 15.90 -6.71 4.28
N ALA A 29 15.47 -5.78 3.42
CA ALA A 29 14.36 -6.03 2.51
C ALA A 29 14.70 -7.13 1.49
N ALA A 30 15.93 -7.16 0.97
CA ALA A 30 16.41 -8.19 0.04
C ALA A 30 16.45 -9.57 0.70
N GLU A 31 16.96 -9.66 1.94
CA GLU A 31 16.99 -10.90 2.70
C GLU A 31 15.58 -11.47 2.92
N TYR A 32 14.66 -10.64 3.37
CA TYR A 32 13.27 -11.03 3.53
C TYR A 32 12.64 -11.47 2.20
N ALA A 33 12.78 -10.67 1.16
CA ALA A 33 12.19 -10.95 -0.15
C ALA A 33 12.70 -12.27 -0.74
N GLN A 34 14.01 -12.49 -0.76
CA GLN A 34 14.60 -13.69 -1.31
C GLN A 34 14.41 -14.92 -0.41
N GLY A 35 14.51 -14.75 0.92
CA GLY A 35 14.40 -15.84 1.89
C GLY A 35 12.97 -16.28 2.20
N ARG A 36 12.02 -15.36 2.18
CA ARG A 36 10.64 -15.64 2.62
C ARG A 36 9.59 -15.52 1.52
N LEU A 37 9.69 -14.55 0.62
CA LEU A 37 8.70 -14.36 -0.45
C LEU A 37 8.99 -15.22 -1.68
N MET A 38 10.24 -15.28 -2.13
CA MET A 38 10.65 -16.04 -3.32
C MET A 38 10.21 -17.52 -3.25
N PRO A 39 10.38 -18.25 -2.15
CA PRO A 39 9.94 -19.65 -2.08
C PRO A 39 8.43 -19.86 -2.23
N ARG A 40 7.62 -18.82 -1.96
CA ARG A 40 6.14 -18.92 -1.98
C ARG A 40 5.54 -18.54 -3.32
N ILE A 41 6.24 -17.75 -4.15
CA ILE A 41 5.59 -17.07 -5.28
C ILE A 41 5.08 -18.03 -6.35
N HIS A 42 5.80 -19.12 -6.66
CA HIS A 42 5.38 -20.06 -7.70
C HIS A 42 4.03 -20.73 -7.38
N ASP A 43 3.86 -21.16 -6.13
CA ASP A 43 2.62 -21.79 -5.69
C ASP A 43 1.49 -20.77 -5.54
N ALA A 44 1.80 -19.58 -5.03
CA ALA A 44 0.85 -18.48 -4.92
C ALA A 44 0.30 -18.08 -6.30
N PHE A 45 1.18 -17.90 -7.28
CA PHE A 45 0.82 -17.57 -8.66
C PHE A 45 -0.02 -18.67 -9.31
N ARG A 46 0.44 -19.93 -9.20
CA ARG A 46 -0.25 -21.08 -9.82
C ARG A 46 -1.66 -21.30 -9.27
N ASN A 47 -1.84 -21.07 -7.97
CA ASN A 47 -3.10 -21.30 -7.27
C ASN A 47 -3.94 -20.00 -7.13
N GLU A 48 -3.48 -18.87 -7.69
CA GLU A 48 -4.14 -17.56 -7.57
C GLU A 48 -4.46 -17.19 -6.11
N THR A 49 -3.53 -17.44 -5.20
CA THR A 49 -3.68 -17.21 -3.76
C THR A 49 -2.68 -16.19 -3.26
N THR A 50 -3.04 -15.52 -2.18
CA THR A 50 -2.17 -14.61 -1.43
C THR A 50 -2.31 -14.93 0.05
N ASP A 51 -1.19 -15.12 0.72
CA ASP A 51 -1.16 -15.32 2.16
C ASP A 51 -1.22 -13.97 2.89
N PRO A 52 -2.32 -13.66 3.61
CA PRO A 52 -2.43 -12.39 4.36
C PRO A 52 -1.37 -12.23 5.47
N ALA A 53 -0.75 -13.32 5.93
CA ALA A 53 0.31 -13.28 6.93
C ALA A 53 1.53 -12.46 6.46
N ILE A 54 1.73 -12.32 5.15
CA ILE A 54 2.79 -11.50 4.55
C ILE A 54 2.72 -10.04 5.05
N PHE A 55 1.52 -9.48 5.27
CA PHE A 55 1.39 -8.13 5.82
C PHE A 55 1.97 -8.01 7.23
N ARG A 56 1.71 -9.01 8.09
CA ARG A 56 2.28 -9.04 9.45
C ARG A 56 3.79 -9.21 9.42
N GLU A 57 4.29 -10.10 8.57
CA GLU A 57 5.73 -10.29 8.39
C GLU A 57 6.42 -9.00 7.96
N MET A 58 5.84 -8.29 6.99
CA MET A 58 6.35 -6.99 6.55
C MET A 58 6.24 -5.92 7.65
N GLY A 59 5.15 -5.92 8.43
CA GLY A 59 4.96 -5.01 9.56
C GLY A 59 5.99 -5.23 10.67
N GLU A 60 6.24 -6.48 11.06
CA GLU A 60 7.26 -6.85 12.06
C GLU A 60 8.67 -6.43 11.66
N LEU A 61 8.95 -6.40 10.36
CA LEU A 61 10.23 -5.96 9.81
C LEU A 61 10.29 -4.43 9.54
N GLY A 62 9.22 -3.68 9.85
CA GLY A 62 9.16 -2.24 9.59
C GLY A 62 9.12 -1.87 8.12
N LEU A 63 8.71 -2.79 7.22
CA LEU A 63 8.61 -2.56 5.78
C LEU A 63 7.29 -1.91 5.36
N LEU A 64 6.33 -1.79 6.29
CA LEU A 64 5.07 -1.08 6.08
C LEU A 64 5.11 0.30 6.74
N GLY A 65 4.48 1.30 6.09
CA GLY A 65 4.40 2.65 6.64
C GLY A 65 5.76 3.33 6.83
N ILE A 66 6.73 3.04 5.97
CA ILE A 66 8.13 3.49 6.11
C ILE A 66 8.25 5.03 6.21
N THR A 67 7.37 5.78 5.55
CA THR A 67 7.36 7.25 5.56
C THR A 67 6.38 7.85 6.59
N ILE A 68 5.68 7.02 7.34
CA ILE A 68 4.73 7.44 8.36
C ILE A 68 5.47 7.78 9.65
N PRO A 69 5.07 8.84 10.38
CA PRO A 69 5.70 9.21 11.65
C PRO A 69 5.68 8.09 12.70
N GLU A 70 6.72 8.02 13.51
CA GLU A 70 6.91 7.00 14.56
C GLU A 70 5.75 6.97 15.56
N GLN A 71 5.17 8.13 15.88
CA GLN A 71 4.02 8.24 16.80
C GLN A 71 2.79 7.45 16.34
N TYR A 72 2.73 7.08 15.07
CA TYR A 72 1.67 6.26 14.46
C TYR A 72 2.18 4.85 14.06
N GLY A 73 3.36 4.47 14.53
CA GLY A 73 3.94 3.15 14.27
C GLY A 73 4.71 3.02 12.96
N GLY A 74 4.93 4.12 12.23
CA GLY A 74 5.79 4.15 11.05
C GLY A 74 7.27 4.27 11.41
N ALA A 75 8.15 4.21 10.41
CA ALA A 75 9.58 4.33 10.60
C ALA A 75 10.13 5.76 10.40
N ASN A 76 9.29 6.69 9.91
CA ASN A 76 9.64 8.09 9.64
C ASN A 76 10.87 8.26 8.74
N LEU A 77 11.06 7.36 7.78
CA LEU A 77 12.18 7.37 6.85
C LEU A 77 11.83 8.08 5.53
N ASN A 78 12.84 8.26 4.68
CA ASN A 78 12.69 8.97 3.42
C ASN A 78 12.15 8.08 2.29
N TYR A 79 11.82 8.71 1.16
CA TYR A 79 11.32 8.00 -0.02
C TYR A 79 12.38 7.18 -0.76
N VAL A 80 13.68 7.42 -0.54
CA VAL A 80 14.75 6.56 -1.06
C VAL A 80 14.66 5.20 -0.39
N SER A 81 14.56 5.16 0.94
CA SER A 81 14.35 3.92 1.71
C SER A 81 13.08 3.17 1.24
N TYR A 82 11.96 3.89 1.05
CA TYR A 82 10.75 3.31 0.49
C TYR A 82 10.98 2.68 -0.88
N GLY A 83 11.66 3.39 -1.78
CA GLY A 83 11.96 2.91 -3.13
C GLY A 83 12.88 1.69 -3.14
N LEU A 84 13.86 1.63 -2.24
CA LEU A 84 14.76 0.49 -2.08
C LEU A 84 14.01 -0.77 -1.62
N ILE A 85 13.14 -0.65 -0.62
CA ILE A 85 12.27 -1.75 -0.17
C ILE A 85 11.38 -2.23 -1.33
N ALA A 86 10.70 -1.29 -1.99
CA ALA A 86 9.82 -1.60 -3.11
C ALA A 86 10.54 -2.35 -4.21
N ARG A 87 11.78 -1.94 -4.56
CA ARG A 87 12.62 -2.59 -5.56
C ARG A 87 12.96 -4.03 -5.20
N GLU A 88 13.36 -4.29 -3.95
CA GLU A 88 13.74 -5.64 -3.54
C GLU A 88 12.55 -6.60 -3.48
N ILE A 89 11.37 -6.11 -3.08
CA ILE A 89 10.14 -6.92 -3.12
C ILE A 89 9.68 -7.14 -4.57
N GLU A 90 9.74 -6.11 -5.44
CA GLU A 90 9.44 -6.21 -6.88
C GLU A 90 10.30 -7.27 -7.58
N ARG A 91 11.55 -7.45 -7.18
CA ARG A 91 12.46 -8.49 -7.73
C ARG A 91 11.95 -9.91 -7.51
N VAL A 92 11.03 -10.12 -6.59
CA VAL A 92 10.33 -11.38 -6.39
C VAL A 92 9.05 -11.41 -7.20
N ASP A 93 8.17 -10.42 -6.97
CA ASP A 93 6.85 -10.37 -7.62
C ASP A 93 6.21 -8.99 -7.50
N SER A 94 5.67 -8.51 -8.62
CA SER A 94 4.95 -7.22 -8.71
C SER A 94 3.70 -7.20 -7.83
N GLY A 95 3.03 -8.31 -7.63
CA GLY A 95 1.84 -8.42 -6.77
C GLY A 95 2.20 -8.16 -5.31
N TYR A 96 3.28 -8.77 -4.82
CA TYR A 96 3.77 -8.53 -3.45
C TYR A 96 4.21 -7.07 -3.25
N ARG A 97 4.92 -6.48 -4.22
CA ARG A 97 5.25 -5.05 -4.15
C ARG A 97 3.99 -4.19 -4.18
N SER A 98 3.00 -4.54 -5.01
CA SER A 98 1.73 -3.82 -5.08
C SER A 98 0.97 -3.89 -3.74
N MET A 99 0.93 -5.05 -3.08
CA MET A 99 0.35 -5.21 -1.74
C MET A 99 0.98 -4.23 -0.75
N MET A 100 2.32 -4.22 -0.66
CA MET A 100 3.07 -3.33 0.21
C MET A 100 2.81 -1.85 -0.11
N SER A 101 2.85 -1.47 -1.39
CA SER A 101 2.72 -0.07 -1.77
C SER A 101 1.28 0.45 -1.63
N VAL A 102 0.27 -0.37 -1.86
CA VAL A 102 -1.12 0.01 -1.57
C VAL A 102 -1.29 0.27 -0.07
N GLN A 103 -0.80 -0.62 0.78
CA GLN A 103 -0.83 -0.45 2.23
C GLN A 103 -0.15 0.85 2.66
N SER A 104 1.12 1.02 2.30
CA SER A 104 1.97 2.09 2.81
C SER A 104 1.67 3.44 2.17
N SER A 105 1.59 3.52 0.83
CA SER A 105 1.50 4.81 0.13
C SER A 105 0.08 5.21 -0.23
N LEU A 106 -0.81 4.30 -0.59
CA LEU A 106 -2.16 4.65 -1.02
C LEU A 106 -3.18 4.66 0.12
N VAL A 107 -2.93 3.93 1.22
CA VAL A 107 -3.82 3.90 2.38
C VAL A 107 -3.26 4.73 3.53
N MET A 108 -2.04 4.43 4.00
CA MET A 108 -1.50 5.10 5.17
C MET A 108 -1.15 6.56 4.92
N VAL A 109 -0.54 6.91 3.79
CA VAL A 109 -0.18 8.31 3.50
C VAL A 109 -1.42 9.22 3.42
N PRO A 110 -2.50 8.92 2.69
CA PRO A 110 -3.70 9.76 2.71
C PRO A 110 -4.34 9.90 4.11
N ILE A 111 -4.33 8.84 4.92
CA ILE A 111 -4.81 8.92 6.29
C ILE A 111 -3.92 9.84 7.12
N ASN A 112 -2.59 9.75 6.95
CA ASN A 112 -1.64 10.61 7.65
C ASN A 112 -1.77 12.08 7.25
N GLU A 113 -1.91 12.36 5.95
CA GLU A 113 -1.96 13.75 5.46
C GLU A 113 -3.30 14.43 5.68
N PHE A 114 -4.40 13.71 5.52
CA PHE A 114 -5.75 14.28 5.45
C PHE A 114 -6.71 13.80 6.54
N GLY A 115 -6.35 12.76 7.27
CA GLY A 115 -7.17 12.21 8.36
C GLY A 115 -7.17 13.11 9.60
N SER A 116 -8.26 13.06 10.35
CA SER A 116 -8.31 13.64 11.69
C SER A 116 -7.37 12.88 12.63
N GLU A 117 -6.95 13.52 13.73
CA GLU A 117 -6.10 12.87 14.73
C GLU A 117 -6.69 11.54 15.23
N ALA A 118 -8.01 11.52 15.47
CA ALA A 118 -8.71 10.29 15.86
C ALA A 118 -8.63 9.18 14.80
N GLN A 119 -8.66 9.53 13.51
CA GLN A 119 -8.48 8.57 12.42
C GLN A 119 -7.04 8.08 12.35
N LYS A 120 -6.05 8.96 12.45
CA LYS A 120 -4.63 8.58 12.46
C LYS A 120 -4.33 7.59 13.58
N GLN A 121 -4.74 7.89 14.80
CA GLN A 121 -4.55 7.04 15.98
C GLN A 121 -5.28 5.69 15.87
N LYS A 122 -6.44 5.66 15.22
CA LYS A 122 -7.22 4.44 15.04
C LYS A 122 -6.62 3.50 14.00
N TYR A 123 -6.20 4.04 12.85
CA TYR A 123 -5.89 3.23 11.67
C TYR A 123 -4.40 2.99 11.47
N LEU A 124 -3.57 4.03 11.61
CA LEU A 124 -2.15 3.94 11.21
C LEU A 124 -1.35 2.89 11.99
N PRO A 125 -1.47 2.76 13.33
CA PRO A 125 -0.69 1.77 14.06
C PRO A 125 -1.00 0.33 13.63
N LYS A 126 -2.27 0.04 13.37
CA LYS A 126 -2.71 -1.30 12.95
C LYS A 126 -2.33 -1.62 11.51
N LEU A 127 -2.32 -0.61 10.64
CA LEU A 127 -1.85 -0.73 9.27
C LEU A 127 -0.32 -0.89 9.22
N ALA A 128 0.42 -0.19 10.07
CA ALA A 128 1.88 -0.28 10.14
C ALA A 128 2.36 -1.66 10.58
N THR A 129 1.67 -2.29 11.52
CA THR A 129 1.97 -3.66 12.00
C THR A 129 1.44 -4.75 11.07
N GLY A 130 0.65 -4.40 10.04
CA GLY A 130 -0.02 -5.38 9.20
C GLY A 130 -1.14 -6.17 9.92
N GLU A 131 -1.55 -5.72 11.12
CA GLU A 131 -2.74 -6.28 11.79
C GLU A 131 -4.00 -6.03 10.96
N TRP A 132 -4.12 -4.82 10.40
CA TRP A 132 -5.14 -4.46 9.44
C TRP A 132 -4.56 -4.27 8.05
N ILE A 133 -5.32 -4.70 7.06
CA ILE A 133 -5.00 -4.59 5.65
C ILE A 133 -5.85 -3.50 5.03
N GLY A 134 -5.23 -2.62 4.25
CA GLY A 134 -5.90 -1.54 3.57
C GLY A 134 -6.00 -1.75 2.07
N CYS A 135 -7.01 -1.13 1.46
CA CYS A 135 -7.14 -1.00 0.02
C CYS A 135 -7.57 0.41 -0.41
N PHE A 136 -7.36 0.71 -1.71
CA PHE A 136 -7.57 2.05 -2.27
C PHE A 136 -8.55 2.00 -3.43
N GLY A 137 -9.78 2.41 -3.19
CA GLY A 137 -10.89 2.37 -4.14
C GLY A 137 -11.01 3.66 -4.94
N LEU A 138 -10.23 3.82 -6.01
CA LEU A 138 -10.31 4.96 -6.93
C LEU A 138 -10.99 4.57 -8.25
N THR A 139 -10.42 3.62 -8.98
CA THR A 139 -10.82 3.19 -10.31
C THR A 139 -12.24 2.62 -10.32
N GLU A 140 -13.01 2.99 -11.34
CA GLU A 140 -14.36 2.47 -11.62
C GLU A 140 -14.38 1.73 -12.97
N PRO A 141 -15.40 0.89 -13.24
CA PRO A 141 -15.47 0.13 -14.49
C PRO A 141 -15.29 1.01 -15.76
N ASN A 142 -15.83 2.23 -15.76
CA ASN A 142 -15.77 3.14 -16.91
C ASN A 142 -14.82 4.34 -16.71
N TYR A 143 -14.14 4.43 -15.57
CA TYR A 143 -13.30 5.57 -15.18
C TYR A 143 -11.98 5.10 -14.60
N GLY A 144 -11.07 4.69 -15.48
CA GLY A 144 -9.69 4.33 -15.15
C GLY A 144 -8.79 5.56 -15.27
N SER A 145 -8.33 5.88 -16.49
CA SER A 145 -7.46 7.04 -16.74
C SER A 145 -8.14 8.37 -16.42
N ASP A 146 -9.43 8.50 -16.67
CA ASP A 146 -10.25 9.65 -16.24
C ASP A 146 -10.90 9.39 -14.88
N ALA A 147 -10.10 9.30 -13.83
CA ALA A 147 -10.60 9.11 -12.47
C ALA A 147 -11.50 10.29 -12.00
N GLY A 148 -11.31 11.48 -12.55
CA GLY A 148 -12.16 12.65 -12.30
C GLY A 148 -13.60 12.48 -12.77
N GLY A 149 -13.83 11.63 -13.76
CA GLY A 149 -15.14 11.27 -14.28
C GLY A 149 -15.96 10.37 -13.35
N MET A 150 -15.38 9.83 -12.27
CA MET A 150 -16.05 8.85 -11.37
C MET A 150 -17.51 9.21 -11.07
N ILE A 151 -18.33 8.17 -10.94
CA ILE A 151 -19.76 8.29 -10.64
C ILE A 151 -20.14 7.87 -9.22
N THR A 152 -19.23 7.24 -8.47
CA THR A 152 -19.44 6.94 -7.05
C THR A 152 -19.78 8.22 -6.28
N ARG A 153 -20.83 8.18 -5.48
CA ARG A 153 -21.37 9.30 -4.72
C ARG A 153 -21.34 9.04 -3.22
N ALA A 154 -21.06 10.09 -2.48
CA ALA A 154 -21.16 10.13 -1.02
C ALA A 154 -22.18 11.20 -0.63
N LYS A 155 -23.36 10.77 -0.21
CA LYS A 155 -24.43 11.65 0.27
C LYS A 155 -24.29 11.87 1.78
N LYS A 156 -24.41 13.13 2.21
CA LYS A 156 -24.41 13.46 3.64
C LYS A 156 -25.68 12.94 4.31
N VAL A 157 -25.52 12.26 5.44
CA VAL A 157 -26.59 11.73 6.27
C VAL A 157 -26.33 12.05 7.75
N PRO A 158 -27.32 11.94 8.65
CA PRO A 158 -27.05 12.09 10.08
C PRO A 158 -25.96 11.13 10.57
N GLY A 159 -24.92 11.67 11.19
CA GLY A 159 -23.79 10.89 11.70
C GLY A 159 -22.70 10.50 10.69
N GLY A 160 -22.79 10.92 9.43
CA GLY A 160 -21.75 10.62 8.44
C GLY A 160 -22.16 10.75 7.00
N PHE A 161 -21.76 9.75 6.19
CA PHE A 161 -22.04 9.73 4.74
C PHE A 161 -22.52 8.34 4.32
N SER A 162 -23.43 8.31 3.34
CA SER A 162 -23.84 7.09 2.64
C SER A 162 -23.18 7.06 1.27
N LEU A 163 -22.40 6.03 0.97
CA LEU A 163 -21.72 5.86 -0.30
C LEU A 163 -22.52 4.92 -1.21
N THR A 164 -22.58 5.27 -2.49
CA THR A 164 -23.20 4.45 -3.54
C THR A 164 -22.34 4.48 -4.79
N GLY A 165 -21.99 3.30 -5.31
CA GLY A 165 -21.16 3.13 -6.50
C GLY A 165 -20.41 1.82 -6.48
N SER A 166 -19.52 1.64 -7.45
CA SER A 166 -18.66 0.47 -7.55
C SER A 166 -17.25 0.87 -7.97
N LYS A 167 -16.27 0.11 -7.48
CA LYS A 167 -14.85 0.25 -7.83
C LYS A 167 -14.38 -1.03 -8.51
N MET A 168 -13.32 -0.96 -9.31
CA MET A 168 -12.79 -2.09 -10.06
C MET A 168 -11.27 -2.14 -9.96
N TRP A 169 -10.71 -3.35 -10.02
CA TRP A 169 -9.26 -3.59 -9.97
C TRP A 169 -8.61 -3.11 -8.67
N ILE A 170 -9.28 -3.33 -7.54
CA ILE A 170 -8.82 -2.83 -6.25
C ILE A 170 -7.96 -3.89 -5.55
N SER A 171 -6.66 -3.69 -5.60
CA SER A 171 -5.69 -4.55 -4.90
C SER A 171 -6.01 -4.63 -3.41
N ASN A 172 -5.83 -5.80 -2.83
CA ASN A 172 -6.10 -6.14 -1.43
C ASN A 172 -7.59 -6.18 -1.04
N SER A 173 -8.54 -5.67 -1.84
CA SER A 173 -9.93 -5.49 -1.41
C SER A 173 -10.63 -6.74 -0.85
N PRO A 174 -10.39 -7.97 -1.36
CA PRO A 174 -11.04 -9.16 -0.80
C PRO A 174 -10.61 -9.51 0.64
N ILE A 175 -9.44 -9.04 1.05
CA ILE A 175 -8.84 -9.33 2.37
C ILE A 175 -8.71 -8.07 3.24
N ALA A 176 -9.13 -6.90 2.71
CA ALA A 176 -8.95 -5.62 3.41
C ALA A 176 -9.89 -5.47 4.62
N ASP A 177 -9.38 -4.84 5.66
CA ASP A 177 -10.12 -4.39 6.84
C ASP A 177 -10.51 -2.91 6.74
N VAL A 178 -9.69 -2.12 6.01
CA VAL A 178 -9.85 -0.67 5.81
C VAL A 178 -9.86 -0.34 4.32
N PHE A 179 -10.85 0.45 3.89
CA PHE A 179 -11.04 0.86 2.51
C PHE A 179 -10.99 2.38 2.41
N VAL A 180 -9.98 2.93 1.74
CA VAL A 180 -9.96 4.36 1.36
C VAL A 180 -10.66 4.49 0.01
N VAL A 181 -11.88 5.00 0.01
CA VAL A 181 -12.73 5.07 -1.18
C VAL A 181 -12.94 6.52 -1.60
N TRP A 182 -12.68 6.81 -2.87
CA TRP A 182 -12.90 8.12 -3.47
C TRP A 182 -14.28 8.22 -4.06
N ALA A 183 -15.00 9.28 -3.72
CA ALA A 183 -16.36 9.53 -4.18
C ALA A 183 -16.63 11.03 -4.30
N LYS A 184 -17.57 11.42 -5.15
CA LYS A 184 -18.04 12.80 -5.25
C LYS A 184 -19.08 13.06 -4.15
N ASN A 185 -18.91 14.14 -3.39
CA ASN A 185 -19.90 14.62 -2.43
C ASN A 185 -21.11 15.26 -3.12
N ASP A 186 -22.05 15.79 -2.33
CA ASP A 186 -23.27 16.45 -2.85
C ASP A 186 -22.97 17.67 -3.75
N GLU A 187 -21.79 18.28 -3.61
CA GLU A 187 -21.29 19.42 -4.40
C GLU A 187 -20.52 18.97 -5.66
N GLY A 188 -20.38 17.67 -5.90
CA GLY A 188 -19.61 17.12 -7.02
C GLY A 188 -18.09 17.11 -6.77
N ILE A 189 -17.64 17.46 -5.58
CA ILE A 189 -16.20 17.49 -5.23
C ILE A 189 -15.74 16.10 -4.78
N ILE A 190 -14.62 15.63 -5.34
CA ILE A 190 -14.03 14.35 -4.96
C ILE A 190 -13.41 14.45 -3.57
N ARG A 191 -13.75 13.48 -2.70
CA ARG A 191 -13.22 13.33 -1.34
C ARG A 191 -12.89 11.86 -1.07
N GLY A 192 -11.94 11.62 -0.16
CA GLY A 192 -11.63 10.30 0.38
C GLY A 192 -12.52 9.96 1.58
N TYR A 193 -13.03 8.76 1.60
CA TYR A 193 -13.86 8.22 2.68
C TYR A 193 -13.26 6.93 3.19
N ILE A 194 -13.21 6.76 4.51
CA ILE A 194 -12.72 5.53 5.13
C ILE A 194 -13.92 4.66 5.46
N LEU A 195 -13.92 3.43 4.91
CA LEU A 195 -14.87 2.39 5.25
C LEU A 195 -14.15 1.25 5.95
N GLU A 196 -14.88 0.52 6.79
CA GLU A 196 -14.37 -0.64 7.51
C GLU A 196 -15.09 -1.90 7.04
N LYS A 197 -14.37 -3.01 7.07
CA LYS A 197 -14.94 -4.34 6.80
C LYS A 197 -16.18 -4.59 7.66
N GLY A 198 -17.22 -5.16 7.07
CA GLY A 198 -18.47 -5.44 7.75
C GLY A 198 -19.47 -4.31 7.77
N MET A 199 -19.13 -3.11 7.24
CA MET A 199 -20.13 -2.05 7.06
C MET A 199 -21.25 -2.52 6.13
N LYS A 200 -22.51 -2.20 6.48
CA LYS A 200 -23.69 -2.62 5.73
C LYS A 200 -23.62 -2.13 4.28
N GLY A 201 -23.76 -3.05 3.34
CA GLY A 201 -23.73 -2.76 1.90
C GLY A 201 -22.33 -2.76 1.27
N LEU A 202 -21.25 -2.90 2.06
CA LEU A 202 -19.90 -3.06 1.52
C LEU A 202 -19.67 -4.52 1.13
N SER A 203 -19.24 -4.75 -0.11
CA SER A 203 -18.78 -6.05 -0.60
C SER A 203 -17.54 -5.90 -1.46
N ALA A 204 -16.60 -6.82 -1.35
CA ALA A 204 -15.36 -6.83 -2.12
C ALA A 204 -14.98 -8.26 -2.49
N PRO A 205 -15.69 -8.88 -3.46
CA PRO A 205 -15.39 -10.23 -3.90
C PRO A 205 -14.07 -10.29 -4.68
N LYS A 206 -13.43 -11.47 -4.68
CA LYS A 206 -12.33 -11.76 -5.60
C LYS A 206 -12.85 -11.67 -7.04
N ILE A 207 -12.06 -11.09 -7.93
CA ILE A 207 -12.31 -11.12 -9.37
C ILE A 207 -11.89 -12.51 -9.88
N ILE A 208 -12.76 -13.15 -10.66
CA ILE A 208 -12.57 -14.48 -11.25
C ILE A 208 -12.33 -14.34 -12.75
#